data_3b36753b367c101d8086e5f451e536b4
#
_entry.id   3b36753b367c101d8086e5f451e536b4
#
_cell.length_a   1.000
_cell.length_b   1.000
_cell.length_c   1.000
_cell.angle_alpha   90.00
_cell.angle_beta   90.00
_cell.angle_gamma   90.00
#
_symmetry.space_group_name_H-M   'P 1'
#
loop_
_entity.id
_entity.type
_entity.pdbx_description
1 polymer ?
#
loop_
_entity_poly.entity_id
_entity_poly.type
_entity_poly.pdbx_seq_one_letter_code
_entity_poly.pdbx_strand_id
1 'polypeptide(L)'
;MSRISDMLPRHFGPYGGRYVPEMLVPALEELEQGYLKYKNDPGFVAELADLYQNYCGRPTPLYFAENLTRELGGCKIYLKLEGLAHTGAHKINNALGQGLLAKRLGKTKVIAETGAGQHGLASATVAARFGMGCT
;
A
#
# COMPACT_ATOMS: atom_id res chain seq x y z
N MET A 1 -6.47 -28.34 0.42
CA MET A 1 -5.85 -28.22 -0.92
C MET A 1 -6.68 -27.27 -1.73
N SER A 2 -6.25 -26.00 -1.90
CA SER A 2 -6.93 -25.04 -2.80
C SER A 2 -6.75 -25.54 -4.23
N ARG A 3 -7.83 -25.47 -5.01
CA ARG A 3 -7.77 -25.90 -6.41
C ARG A 3 -6.98 -24.85 -7.20
N ILE A 4 -6.16 -25.31 -8.15
CA ILE A 4 -5.39 -24.45 -9.08
C ILE A 4 -6.27 -23.40 -9.79
N SER A 5 -7.59 -23.63 -9.84
CA SER A 5 -8.60 -22.73 -10.42
C SER A 5 -8.82 -21.40 -9.64
N ASP A 6 -8.31 -21.29 -8.41
CA ASP A 6 -8.56 -20.13 -7.54
C ASP A 6 -7.41 -19.11 -7.54
N MET A 7 -6.36 -19.37 -8.31
CA MET A 7 -5.19 -18.48 -8.42
C MET A 7 -5.41 -17.38 -9.45
N LEU A 8 -4.76 -16.24 -9.24
CA LEU A 8 -4.78 -15.13 -10.19
C LEU A 8 -4.06 -15.51 -11.50
N PRO A 9 -4.45 -14.92 -12.64
CA PRO A 9 -3.76 -15.15 -13.90
C PRO A 9 -2.26 -14.83 -13.79
N ARG A 10 -1.40 -15.74 -14.25
CA ARG A 10 0.05 -15.53 -14.27
C ARG A 10 0.51 -14.55 -15.35
N HIS A 11 -0.36 -14.26 -16.32
CA HIS A 11 -0.12 -13.32 -17.41
C HIS A 11 -1.17 -12.21 -17.41
N PHE A 12 -0.73 -11.01 -17.77
CA PHE A 12 -1.56 -9.81 -17.87
C PHE A 12 -1.87 -9.51 -19.34
N GLY A 13 -2.46 -10.47 -20.04
CA GLY A 13 -2.70 -10.38 -21.48
C GLY A 13 -1.40 -10.18 -22.28
N PRO A 14 -1.35 -9.22 -23.21
CA PRO A 14 -0.16 -8.94 -24.00
C PRO A 14 0.90 -8.14 -23.23
N TYR A 15 0.63 -7.69 -22.02
CA TYR A 15 1.49 -6.78 -21.25
C TYR A 15 2.51 -7.48 -20.36
N GLY A 16 2.68 -8.77 -20.49
CA GLY A 16 3.64 -9.55 -19.73
C GLY A 16 3.02 -10.43 -18.65
N GLY A 17 3.83 -10.86 -17.70
CA GLY A 17 3.43 -11.81 -16.68
C GLY A 17 4.33 -11.75 -15.43
N ARG A 18 4.15 -12.73 -14.54
CA ARG A 18 4.92 -12.90 -13.32
C ARG A 18 6.25 -13.62 -13.65
N TYR A 19 7.23 -12.84 -14.12
CA TYR A 19 8.58 -13.33 -14.44
C TYR A 19 9.51 -13.04 -13.26
N VAL A 20 9.73 -14.05 -12.43
CA VAL A 20 10.57 -13.96 -11.23
C VAL A 20 11.48 -15.19 -11.14
N PRO A 21 12.63 -15.12 -10.44
CA PRO A 21 13.43 -16.28 -10.12
C PRO A 21 12.59 -17.36 -9.40
N GLU A 22 12.83 -18.63 -9.72
CA GLU A 22 12.05 -19.76 -9.18
C GLU A 22 12.01 -19.78 -7.65
N MET A 23 13.08 -19.37 -7.00
CA MET A 23 13.17 -19.30 -5.54
C MET A 23 12.12 -18.35 -4.89
N LEU A 24 11.58 -17.39 -5.64
CA LEU A 24 10.56 -16.45 -5.16
C LEU A 24 9.13 -16.95 -5.39
N VAL A 25 8.94 -17.99 -6.22
CA VAL A 25 7.61 -18.48 -6.57
C VAL A 25 6.80 -18.89 -5.34
N PRO A 26 7.34 -19.67 -4.38
CA PRO A 26 6.58 -20.06 -3.18
C PRO A 26 6.13 -18.87 -2.34
N ALA A 27 6.99 -17.86 -2.19
CA ALA A 27 6.65 -16.64 -1.44
C ALA A 27 5.54 -15.83 -2.11
N LEU A 28 5.55 -15.75 -3.45
CA LEU A 28 4.51 -15.09 -4.21
C LEU A 28 3.19 -15.85 -4.20
N GLU A 29 3.21 -17.18 -4.20
CA GLU A 29 2.02 -18.01 -4.06
C GLU A 29 1.40 -17.86 -2.66
N GLU A 30 2.19 -17.81 -1.61
CA GLU A 30 1.72 -17.50 -0.26
C GLU A 30 1.07 -16.13 -0.18
N LEU A 31 1.70 -15.11 -0.78
CA LEU A 31 1.15 -13.75 -0.84
C LEU A 31 -0.17 -13.71 -1.59
N GLU A 32 -0.25 -14.38 -2.74
CA GLU A 32 -1.46 -14.45 -3.56
C GLU A 32 -2.62 -15.09 -2.81
N GLN A 33 -2.38 -16.22 -2.15
CA GLN A 33 -3.38 -16.90 -1.32
C GLN A 33 -3.85 -16.01 -0.17
N GLY A 34 -2.92 -15.34 0.50
CA GLY A 34 -3.23 -14.37 1.54
C GLY A 34 -4.08 -13.21 1.02
N TYR A 35 -3.72 -12.63 -0.10
CA TYR A 35 -4.47 -11.55 -0.73
C TYR A 35 -5.90 -12.00 -1.09
N LEU A 36 -6.05 -13.15 -1.76
CA LEU A 36 -7.36 -13.69 -2.12
C LEU A 36 -8.24 -13.97 -0.91
N LYS A 37 -7.65 -14.42 0.20
CA LYS A 37 -8.34 -14.66 1.46
C LYS A 37 -8.83 -13.37 2.11
N TYR A 38 -8.00 -12.34 2.16
CA TYR A 38 -8.25 -11.15 2.97
C TYR A 38 -8.81 -9.96 2.23
N LYS A 39 -8.67 -9.86 0.89
CA LYS A 39 -9.12 -8.69 0.11
C LYS A 39 -10.60 -8.33 0.30
N ASN A 40 -11.46 -9.31 0.60
CA ASN A 40 -12.89 -9.13 0.84
C ASN A 40 -13.30 -9.55 2.28
N ASP A 41 -12.34 -9.84 3.16
CA ASP A 41 -12.61 -10.13 4.55
C ASP A 41 -13.10 -8.88 5.28
N PRO A 42 -14.30 -8.88 5.88
CA PRO A 42 -14.86 -7.67 6.50
C PRO A 42 -13.99 -7.12 7.62
N GLY A 43 -13.33 -7.97 8.39
CA GLY A 43 -12.44 -7.55 9.47
C GLY A 43 -11.17 -6.89 8.94
N PHE A 44 -10.59 -7.43 7.85
CA PHE A 44 -9.44 -6.82 7.20
C PHE A 44 -9.78 -5.46 6.59
N VAL A 45 -10.91 -5.38 5.86
CA VAL A 45 -11.36 -4.14 5.22
C VAL A 45 -11.66 -3.07 6.26
N ALA A 46 -12.33 -3.42 7.35
CA ALA A 46 -12.65 -2.48 8.43
C ALA A 46 -11.37 -1.98 9.14
N GLU A 47 -10.43 -2.87 9.48
CA GLU A 47 -9.15 -2.49 10.10
C GLU A 47 -8.33 -1.58 9.17
N LEU A 48 -8.29 -1.89 7.87
CA LEU A 48 -7.59 -1.05 6.89
C LEU A 48 -8.23 0.32 6.74
N ALA A 49 -9.57 0.40 6.73
CA ALA A 49 -10.32 1.65 6.68
C ALA A 49 -10.03 2.52 7.92
N ASP A 50 -10.04 1.93 9.12
CA ASP A 50 -9.67 2.60 10.36
C ASP A 50 -8.23 3.15 10.31
N LEU A 51 -7.28 2.35 9.85
CA LEU A 51 -5.89 2.77 9.68
C LEU A 51 -5.75 3.93 8.69
N TYR A 52 -6.50 3.92 7.59
CA TYR A 52 -6.50 5.05 6.66
C TYR A 52 -7.05 6.32 7.28
N GLN A 53 -8.14 6.22 8.01
CA GLN A 53 -8.78 7.38 8.62
C GLN A 53 -8.00 7.92 9.82
N ASN A 54 -7.68 7.04 10.78
CA ASN A 54 -7.23 7.45 12.11
C ASN A 54 -5.70 7.41 12.29
N TYR A 55 -4.97 6.73 11.41
CA TYR A 55 -3.51 6.67 11.45
C TYR A 55 -2.84 7.35 10.26
N CYS A 56 -3.35 7.14 9.04
CA CYS A 56 -2.82 7.76 7.84
C CYS A 56 -3.30 9.21 7.65
N GLY A 57 -4.47 9.58 8.18
CA GLY A 57 -5.06 10.91 8.04
C GLY A 57 -5.79 11.11 6.71
N ARG A 58 -6.43 10.06 6.19
CA ARG A 58 -7.23 10.15 4.96
C ARG A 58 -8.72 10.39 5.24
N PRO A 59 -9.43 11.08 4.33
CA PRO A 59 -8.92 11.71 3.11
C PRO A 59 -8.07 12.94 3.40
N THR A 60 -6.95 13.12 2.67
CA THR A 60 -6.17 14.35 2.73
C THR A 60 -6.95 15.53 2.15
N PRO A 61 -6.73 16.77 2.63
CA PRO A 61 -7.47 17.93 2.17
C PRO A 61 -7.32 18.23 0.68
N LEU A 62 -8.36 18.78 0.10
CA LEU A 62 -8.32 19.43 -1.20
C LEU A 62 -8.29 20.95 -0.98
N TYR A 63 -7.17 21.58 -1.28
CA TYR A 63 -6.90 22.98 -1.03
C TYR A 63 -7.07 23.83 -2.29
N PHE A 64 -7.88 24.89 -2.22
CA PHE A 64 -8.01 25.84 -3.32
C PHE A 64 -6.82 26.79 -3.32
N ALA A 65 -6.00 26.75 -4.37
CA ALA A 65 -4.84 27.62 -4.54
C ALA A 65 -5.26 28.95 -5.17
N GLU A 66 -5.87 29.83 -4.38
CA GLU A 66 -6.49 31.07 -4.84
C GLU A 66 -5.49 32.00 -5.54
N ASN A 67 -4.34 32.24 -4.91
CA ASN A 67 -3.32 33.13 -5.48
C ASN A 67 -2.77 32.58 -6.80
N LEU A 68 -2.47 31.28 -6.86
CA LEU A 68 -2.00 30.64 -8.08
C LEU A 68 -3.06 30.66 -9.20
N THR A 69 -4.33 30.43 -8.82
CA THR A 69 -5.45 30.52 -9.77
C THR A 69 -5.56 31.93 -10.36
N ARG A 70 -5.45 32.98 -9.53
CA ARG A 70 -5.51 34.36 -9.96
C ARG A 70 -4.31 34.77 -10.82
N GLU A 71 -3.11 34.35 -10.42
CA GLU A 71 -1.85 34.68 -11.13
C GLU A 71 -1.78 34.10 -12.52
N LEU A 72 -2.17 32.83 -12.67
CA LEU A 72 -2.12 32.13 -13.96
C LEU A 72 -3.32 32.44 -14.87
N GLY A 73 -4.45 32.85 -14.30
CA GLY A 73 -5.71 33.02 -15.04
C GLY A 73 -6.25 31.68 -15.55
N GLY A 74 -7.48 31.69 -16.02
CA GLY A 74 -8.11 30.49 -16.61
C GLY A 74 -8.84 29.61 -15.59
N CYS A 75 -8.46 28.30 -15.47
CA CYS A 75 -9.20 27.37 -14.60
C CYS A 75 -8.85 27.52 -13.12
N LYS A 76 -9.77 27.11 -12.25
CA LYS A 76 -9.51 27.01 -10.80
C LYS A 76 -8.54 25.88 -10.50
N ILE A 77 -7.51 26.17 -9.71
CA ILE A 77 -6.46 25.20 -9.35
C ILE A 77 -6.69 24.72 -7.92
N TYR A 78 -6.82 23.41 -7.78
CA TYR A 78 -6.93 22.74 -6.48
C TYR A 78 -5.76 21.80 -6.27
N LEU A 79 -5.19 21.79 -5.08
CA LEU A 79 -4.09 20.94 -4.67
C LEU A 79 -4.59 19.84 -3.74
N LYS A 80 -4.39 18.59 -4.11
CA LYS A 80 -4.60 17.44 -3.23
C LYS A 80 -3.37 17.31 -2.33
N LEU A 81 -3.52 17.62 -1.03
CA LEU A 81 -2.40 17.75 -0.11
C LEU A 81 -1.94 16.39 0.45
N GLU A 82 -1.38 15.54 -0.39
CA GLU A 82 -0.88 14.21 0.00
C GLU A 82 0.32 14.28 0.98
N GLY A 83 1.02 15.41 1.05
CA GLY A 83 2.06 15.66 2.06
C GLY A 83 1.55 15.74 3.50
N LEU A 84 0.23 15.85 3.70
CA LEU A 84 -0.39 15.81 5.03
C LEU A 84 -0.75 14.40 5.49
N ALA A 85 -0.58 13.39 4.64
CA ALA A 85 -0.66 12.01 5.07
C ALA A 85 0.49 11.68 6.04
N HIS A 86 0.26 10.75 6.96
CA HIS A 86 1.30 10.29 7.89
C HIS A 86 2.57 9.88 7.14
N THR A 87 3.75 10.21 7.66
CA THR A 87 5.08 10.14 7.02
C THR A 87 5.35 11.19 5.94
N GLY A 88 4.44 12.15 5.72
CA GLY A 88 4.65 13.28 4.82
C GLY A 88 4.54 12.97 3.33
N ALA A 89 4.09 11.76 2.94
CA ALA A 89 4.02 11.33 1.55
C ALA A 89 2.98 10.23 1.31
N HIS A 90 2.70 9.95 0.03
CA HIS A 90 1.71 8.95 -0.40
C HIS A 90 2.11 7.49 -0.10
N LYS A 91 3.37 7.19 0.16
CA LYS A 91 3.87 5.82 0.35
C LYS A 91 3.24 5.08 1.53
N ILE A 92 2.81 5.79 2.57
CA ILE A 92 2.12 5.20 3.71
C ILE A 92 0.83 4.47 3.30
N ASN A 93 0.16 4.90 2.23
CA ASN A 93 -1.08 4.29 1.77
C ASN A 93 -0.88 2.82 1.39
N ASN A 94 0.11 2.52 0.54
CA ASN A 94 0.37 1.15 0.14
C ASN A 94 1.06 0.35 1.26
N ALA A 95 1.94 0.98 2.03
CA ALA A 95 2.64 0.33 3.11
C ALA A 95 1.69 -0.19 4.20
N LEU A 96 0.63 0.54 4.52
CA LEU A 96 -0.40 0.09 5.47
C LEU A 96 -1.13 -1.16 4.98
N GLY A 97 -1.58 -1.19 3.74
CA GLY A 97 -2.26 -2.36 3.18
C GLY A 97 -1.35 -3.59 3.11
N GLN A 98 -0.13 -3.41 2.64
CA GLN A 98 0.86 -4.49 2.56
C GLN A 98 1.29 -4.97 3.95
N GLY A 99 1.54 -4.05 4.89
CA GLY A 99 1.93 -4.39 6.25
C GLY A 99 0.82 -5.11 7.02
N LEU A 100 -0.43 -4.69 6.86
CA LEU A 100 -1.57 -5.37 7.46
C LEU A 100 -1.72 -6.79 6.90
N LEU A 101 -1.55 -6.97 5.58
CA LEU A 101 -1.56 -8.28 4.97
C LEU A 101 -0.42 -9.16 5.49
N ALA A 102 0.80 -8.63 5.55
CA ALA A 102 1.97 -9.33 6.10
C ALA A 102 1.72 -9.79 7.55
N LYS A 103 1.15 -8.91 8.39
CA LYS A 103 0.74 -9.24 9.76
C LYS A 103 -0.27 -10.39 9.79
N ARG A 104 -1.30 -10.36 8.93
CA ARG A 104 -2.32 -11.43 8.83
C ARG A 104 -1.74 -12.76 8.33
N LEU A 105 -0.65 -12.71 7.57
CA LEU A 105 0.13 -13.88 7.15
C LEU A 105 1.15 -14.36 8.20
N GLY A 106 1.18 -13.72 9.38
CA GLY A 106 2.09 -14.10 10.48
C GLY A 106 3.55 -13.71 10.25
N LYS A 107 3.81 -12.76 9.34
CA LYS A 107 5.17 -12.26 9.12
C LYS A 107 5.63 -11.42 10.31
N THR A 108 6.88 -11.62 10.73
CA THR A 108 7.49 -10.92 11.85
C THR A 108 8.51 -9.88 11.40
N LYS A 109 8.86 -9.87 10.12
CA LYS A 109 9.84 -8.95 9.52
C LYS A 109 9.44 -8.60 8.10
N VAL A 110 9.69 -7.35 7.72
CA VAL A 110 9.56 -6.84 6.36
C VAL A 110 10.90 -6.29 5.88
N ILE A 111 11.10 -6.31 4.57
CA ILE A 111 12.26 -5.73 3.89
C ILE A 111 11.72 -4.67 2.93
N ALA A 112 12.36 -3.49 2.92
CA ALA A 112 11.98 -2.41 2.02
C ALA A 112 13.19 -1.94 1.22
N GLU A 113 13.10 -2.06 -0.10
CA GLU A 113 13.99 -1.33 -1.00
C GLU A 113 13.49 0.11 -1.12
N THR A 114 14.41 1.09 -1.08
CA THR A 114 14.04 2.50 -1.11
C THR A 114 15.15 3.34 -1.75
N GLY A 115 14.80 4.16 -2.75
CA GLY A 115 15.70 5.11 -3.36
C GLY A 115 15.79 6.41 -2.54
N ALA A 116 14.79 7.30 -2.66
CA ALA A 116 14.78 8.59 -1.96
C ALA A 116 14.43 8.50 -0.45
N GLY A 117 14.18 7.31 0.09
CA GLY A 117 13.91 7.10 1.52
C GLY A 117 12.43 7.06 1.91
N GLN A 118 11.51 7.58 1.11
CA GLN A 118 10.10 7.66 1.48
C GLN A 118 9.44 6.30 1.69
N HIS A 119 9.76 5.32 0.84
CA HIS A 119 9.21 3.98 0.99
C HIS A 119 9.79 3.27 2.21
N GLY A 120 11.09 3.42 2.46
CA GLY A 120 11.75 2.90 3.68
C GLY A 120 11.12 3.48 4.94
N LEU A 121 10.93 4.81 4.99
CA LEU A 121 10.27 5.47 6.11
C LEU A 121 8.84 4.93 6.34
N ALA A 122 8.03 4.84 5.30
CA ALA A 122 6.67 4.31 5.41
C ALA A 122 6.65 2.85 5.87
N SER A 123 7.53 2.01 5.33
CA SER A 123 7.63 0.60 5.70
C SER A 123 8.10 0.41 7.15
N ALA A 124 9.11 1.16 7.59
CA ALA A 124 9.58 1.14 8.98
C ALA A 124 8.48 1.61 9.96
N THR A 125 7.75 2.67 9.60
CA THR A 125 6.63 3.19 10.39
C THR A 125 5.53 2.14 10.56
N VAL A 126 5.15 1.49 9.46
CA VAL A 126 4.11 0.44 9.47
C VAL A 126 4.60 -0.81 10.20
N ALA A 127 5.85 -1.21 10.00
CA ALA A 127 6.44 -2.33 10.74
C ALA A 127 6.42 -2.07 12.25
N ALA A 128 6.85 -0.89 12.69
CA ALA A 128 6.79 -0.49 14.10
C ALA A 128 5.34 -0.51 14.63
N ARG A 129 4.38 0.02 13.86
CA ARG A 129 2.94 0.00 14.22
C ARG A 129 2.41 -1.41 14.46
N PHE A 130 2.90 -2.40 13.72
CA PHE A 130 2.45 -3.79 13.80
C PHE A 130 3.37 -4.70 14.63
N GLY A 131 4.42 -4.17 15.25
CA GLY A 131 5.37 -4.94 16.04
C GLY A 131 6.26 -5.87 15.20
N MET A 132 6.53 -5.50 13.96
CA MET A 132 7.41 -6.23 13.05
C MET A 132 8.79 -5.57 12.96
N GLY A 133 9.83 -6.37 12.70
CA GLY A 133 11.15 -5.85 12.31
C GLY A 133 11.11 -5.26 10.89
N CYS A 134 11.98 -4.27 10.63
CA CYS A 134 12.16 -3.71 9.29
C CYS A 134 13.65 -3.58 8.95
N THR A 135 14.01 -3.97 7.73
CA THR A 135 15.36 -3.82 7.17
C THR A 135 15.30 -3.16 5.83
#